data_73080eaecc48bde520a62ecfdfed11ea
#
_entry.id   73080eaecc48bde520a62ecfdfed11ea
#
_cell.length_a   1.000
_cell.length_b   1.000
_cell.length_c   1.000
_cell.angle_alpha   90.00
_cell.angle_beta   90.00
_cell.angle_gamma   90.00
#
_symmetry.space_group_name_H-M   'P 1'
#
loop_
_entity.id
_entity.type
_entity.pdbx_description
1 polymer ?
#
loop_
_entity_poly.entity_id
_entity_poly.type
_entity_poly.pdbx_seq_one_letter_code
_entity_poly.pdbx_strand_id
1 'polypeptide(L)'
;MQKNVPFNSFVKLFVAAACCSTAITACTTTPSDTAEAPLTTPGNPFLPLWEHIPDGEPYVFEDPDQPGKQRVYVYGSHDSMIDGYCGRELVVWSAAVDSLTQWRYDGEIFRVDRNANGDLLDPTGLADVLYAPDVCFVPNAGEDGGGYYYLFPNNQAGGRNGMVCRSQRPDGPFEVINWNAENPNVTDGVLQFDPAVFVDDDGRVYGYWGFERSFAAEFDPATMATVKPGTDIVEDMVSGRNQDGIFSFFEASSIRKVKDKYVFIYSRFTKDGEFGLPVSNYTLAYAYSDHPLGPWTYGGTIIDGRARDVNEQGDTIATATVDGNTHGSICQVNGQWYVFYHRQTGTDEYARQAMVAPIEVTVEEGAGGRVVISEGEYTSEGFSLEGLNPLERHSAGIACWYTGPKTAIHEWPNNTFFGSYVASSYGTDDKFDAPYALRNNTNPVVNNTDGSIVGYKYFNFTPTSGSDLQLALRLIPAGIDGTITIMLDRPWTSQGGKQVGQIALTAAMPQESTELTAALAGMASLTGKHAVFFVFTSDTKEQSLCTLQDFTFEVL
;
A
#
# COMPACT_ATOMS: atom_id res chain seq x y z
N MET A 1 -35.24 -34.13 43.92
CA MET A 1 -34.64 -34.71 45.12
C MET A 1 -33.50 -33.84 45.58
N GLN A 2 -33.74 -33.22 46.72
CA GLN A 2 -32.79 -32.39 47.46
C GLN A 2 -31.63 -33.23 47.99
N LYS A 3 -30.45 -32.62 48.15
CA LYS A 3 -29.71 -32.69 49.43
C LYS A 3 -28.69 -31.54 49.50
N ASN A 4 -28.86 -30.79 50.55
CA ASN A 4 -28.14 -29.65 51.11
C ASN A 4 -26.84 -30.03 51.84
N VAL A 5 -25.83 -29.11 51.80
CA VAL A 5 -25.10 -28.39 52.88
C VAL A 5 -24.29 -29.26 53.90
N PRO A 6 -23.17 -28.82 54.55
CA PRO A 6 -23.02 -27.51 55.23
C PRO A 6 -21.63 -26.83 55.21
N PHE A 7 -21.69 -25.54 55.52
CA PHE A 7 -20.80 -24.59 56.18
C PHE A 7 -19.98 -25.07 57.38
N ASN A 8 -18.77 -24.53 57.60
CA ASN A 8 -18.17 -24.12 58.89
C ASN A 8 -16.87 -23.34 58.55
N SER A 9 -16.67 -22.11 58.84
CA SER A 9 -16.55 -21.21 60.01
C SER A 9 -15.21 -21.26 60.76
N PHE A 10 -14.59 -20.09 60.81
CA PHE A 10 -13.70 -19.47 61.81
C PHE A 10 -12.24 -19.98 61.99
N VAL A 11 -11.27 -19.03 61.79
CA VAL A 11 -10.51 -18.46 62.93
C VAL A 11 -9.90 -17.12 62.50
N LYS A 12 -10.18 -16.07 63.29
CA LYS A 12 -9.49 -14.78 63.27
C LYS A 12 -8.17 -14.88 64.03
N LEU A 13 -7.10 -14.30 63.49
CA LEU A 13 -5.95 -13.93 64.31
C LEU A 13 -5.58 -12.47 64.03
N PHE A 14 -5.75 -11.64 65.04
CA PHE A 14 -5.23 -10.26 65.09
C PHE A 14 -3.72 -10.31 65.43
N VAL A 15 -2.88 -9.65 64.63
CA VAL A 15 -1.59 -9.18 65.12
C VAL A 15 -1.45 -7.73 64.66
N ALA A 16 -1.36 -6.87 65.65
CA ALA A 16 -0.98 -5.47 65.47
C ALA A 16 0.52 -5.37 65.36
N ALA A 17 1.01 -4.57 64.42
CA ALA A 17 2.34 -3.97 64.56
C ALA A 17 2.60 -2.80 63.63
N ALA A 18 2.96 -1.72 64.21
CA ALA A 18 3.93 -0.68 63.87
C ALA A 18 3.91 -0.07 62.47
N CYS A 19 3.45 1.18 62.44
CA CYS A 19 3.77 2.17 61.41
C CYS A 19 5.24 2.34 61.21
N CYS A 20 5.75 2.05 60.00
CA CYS A 20 6.92 2.63 59.44
C CYS A 20 6.53 3.35 58.16
N SER A 21 6.43 4.66 58.23
CA SER A 21 6.18 5.55 57.08
C SER A 21 7.45 5.65 56.25
N THR A 22 7.57 4.81 55.24
CA THR A 22 8.47 5.04 54.12
C THR A 22 7.71 5.80 53.03
N ALA A 23 8.10 7.02 52.82
CA ALA A 23 7.64 7.81 51.70
C ALA A 23 8.05 7.09 50.39
N ILE A 24 7.08 6.44 49.75
CA ILE A 24 7.24 5.98 48.38
C ILE A 24 7.07 7.22 47.50
N THR A 25 8.19 7.76 47.08
CA THR A 25 8.23 8.70 45.94
C THR A 25 7.78 7.90 44.74
N ALA A 26 6.53 8.08 44.35
CA ALA A 26 6.03 7.59 43.08
C ALA A 26 6.81 8.31 41.98
N CYS A 27 7.79 7.61 41.42
CA CYS A 27 8.40 8.02 40.17
C CYS A 27 7.32 7.82 39.10
N THR A 28 6.61 8.88 38.77
CA THR A 28 5.82 8.93 37.56
C THR A 28 6.82 8.97 36.42
N THR A 29 7.16 7.81 35.90
CA THR A 29 7.76 7.73 34.56
C THR A 29 6.65 8.14 33.60
N THR A 30 6.66 9.38 33.17
CA THR A 30 6.08 9.79 31.89
C THR A 30 6.61 8.79 30.86
N PRO A 31 5.77 8.19 30.02
CA PRO A 31 6.25 7.49 28.84
C PRO A 31 7.09 8.52 28.08
N SER A 32 8.35 8.24 27.87
CA SER A 32 9.15 9.00 26.92
C SER A 32 8.57 8.67 25.56
N ASP A 33 7.90 9.62 24.92
CA ASP A 33 7.67 9.65 23.49
C ASP A 33 9.03 9.65 22.78
N THR A 34 9.66 8.51 22.74
CA THR A 34 10.73 8.27 21.76
C THR A 34 10.00 7.86 20.51
N ALA A 35 9.76 8.81 19.60
CA ALA A 35 9.37 8.49 18.25
C ALA A 35 10.26 7.33 17.76
N GLU A 36 9.63 6.25 17.27
CA GLU A 36 10.39 5.12 16.74
C GLU A 36 11.34 5.60 15.63
N ALA A 37 12.56 5.08 15.62
CA ALA A 37 13.53 5.45 14.61
C ALA A 37 12.99 5.06 13.21
N PRO A 38 13.21 5.89 12.18
CA PRO A 38 12.81 5.56 10.84
C PRO A 38 13.36 4.20 10.39
N LEU A 39 12.53 3.42 9.70
CA LEU A 39 12.92 2.16 9.08
C LEU A 39 13.41 2.41 7.66
N THR A 40 14.54 1.81 7.30
CA THR A 40 15.02 1.85 5.93
C THR A 40 14.29 0.81 5.10
N THR A 41 13.62 1.26 4.04
CA THR A 41 12.94 0.40 3.06
C THR A 41 13.53 0.67 1.68
N PRO A 42 14.61 -0.02 1.31
CA PRO A 42 15.37 0.31 0.11
C PRO A 42 14.66 -0.01 -1.20
N GLY A 43 13.52 -0.67 -1.13
CA GLY A 43 12.81 -1.15 -2.32
C GLY A 43 11.31 -0.86 -2.30
N ASN A 44 10.62 -1.62 -3.12
CA ASN A 44 9.18 -1.60 -3.29
C ASN A 44 8.62 -2.99 -2.99
N PRO A 45 7.68 -3.16 -2.06
CA PRO A 45 6.91 -2.13 -1.32
C PRO A 45 7.79 -1.16 -0.54
N PHE A 46 7.35 0.10 -0.47
CA PHE A 46 8.16 1.15 0.17
C PHE A 46 7.97 1.23 1.70
N LEU A 47 6.95 0.56 2.25
CA LEU A 47 6.78 0.32 3.67
C LEU A 47 7.34 -1.07 4.05
N PRO A 48 7.55 -1.36 5.34
CA PRO A 48 7.97 -2.70 5.77
C PRO A 48 7.04 -3.79 5.21
N LEU A 49 7.60 -4.92 4.80
CA LEU A 49 6.83 -5.97 4.12
C LEU A 49 5.70 -6.59 4.96
N TRP A 50 5.74 -6.44 6.27
CA TRP A 50 4.65 -6.85 7.17
C TRP A 50 3.54 -5.81 7.29
N GLU A 51 3.74 -4.58 6.77
CA GLU A 51 2.74 -3.51 6.80
C GLU A 51 1.85 -3.54 5.56
N HIS A 52 0.56 -3.35 5.78
CA HIS A 52 -0.45 -3.40 4.74
C HIS A 52 -1.28 -2.11 4.74
N ILE A 53 -0.77 -1.10 4.05
CA ILE A 53 -1.44 0.19 3.82
C ILE A 53 -1.76 0.32 2.33
N PRO A 54 -2.87 -0.23 1.85
CA PRO A 54 -3.37 0.03 0.50
C PRO A 54 -4.03 1.40 0.41
N ASP A 55 -4.53 1.72 -0.78
CA ASP A 55 -5.38 2.86 -1.04
C ASP A 55 -4.72 4.20 -0.69
N GLY A 56 -3.39 4.28 -0.90
CA GLY A 56 -2.57 5.36 -0.39
C GLY A 56 -2.82 6.71 -1.06
N GLU A 57 -3.28 7.70 -0.26
CA GLU A 57 -3.37 9.11 -0.61
C GLU A 57 -2.14 9.85 -0.06
N PRO A 58 -1.17 10.20 -0.93
CA PRO A 58 0.06 10.88 -0.51
C PRO A 58 -0.11 12.39 -0.48
N TYR A 59 0.40 13.02 0.57
CA TYR A 59 0.45 14.48 0.69
C TYR A 59 1.79 14.93 1.25
N VAL A 60 2.28 16.07 0.77
CA VAL A 60 3.43 16.76 1.35
C VAL A 60 2.93 17.85 2.29
N PHE A 61 3.17 17.67 3.59
CA PHE A 61 2.83 18.64 4.61
C PHE A 61 4.07 19.06 5.41
N GLU A 62 3.95 20.15 6.17
CA GLU A 62 4.98 20.56 7.12
C GLU A 62 5.10 19.51 8.24
N ASP A 63 6.36 19.23 8.64
CA ASP A 63 6.63 18.37 9.80
C ASP A 63 6.21 19.13 11.08
N PRO A 64 5.21 18.67 11.83
CA PRO A 64 4.70 19.37 13.00
C PRO A 64 5.73 19.47 14.14
N ASP A 65 6.76 18.63 14.12
CA ASP A 65 7.81 18.57 15.14
C ASP A 65 9.10 19.29 14.69
N GLN A 66 9.19 19.65 13.39
CA GLN A 66 10.35 20.34 12.80
C GLN A 66 9.90 21.48 11.86
N PRO A 67 9.54 22.65 12.42
CA PRO A 67 9.05 23.77 11.62
C PRO A 67 9.96 24.13 10.44
N GLY A 68 9.36 24.33 9.26
CA GLY A 68 10.06 24.62 8.01
C GLY A 68 10.64 23.38 7.30
N LYS A 69 10.43 22.17 7.84
CA LYS A 69 10.68 20.90 7.16
C LYS A 69 9.39 20.31 6.61
N GLN A 70 9.51 19.52 5.56
CA GLN A 70 8.37 18.85 4.95
C GLN A 70 8.54 17.33 4.99
N ARG A 71 7.40 16.64 5.07
CA ARG A 71 7.31 15.19 5.00
C ARG A 71 6.23 14.80 4.00
N VAL A 72 6.44 13.65 3.38
CA VAL A 72 5.37 12.94 2.66
C VAL A 72 4.63 12.11 3.70
N TYR A 73 3.33 12.29 3.82
CA TYR A 73 2.42 11.46 4.60
C TYR A 73 1.62 10.58 3.64
N VAL A 74 1.41 9.32 3.99
CA VAL A 74 0.56 8.40 3.23
C VAL A 74 -0.60 7.97 4.11
N TYR A 75 -1.80 8.36 3.69
CA TYR A 75 -3.06 7.98 4.31
C TYR A 75 -3.69 6.89 3.46
N GLY A 76 -4.02 5.76 4.06
CA GLY A 76 -4.62 4.64 3.35
C GLY A 76 -5.47 3.82 4.28
N SER A 77 -6.17 2.85 3.75
CA SER A 77 -6.76 1.80 4.55
C SER A 77 -5.66 1.07 5.34
N HIS A 78 -6.05 0.42 6.41
CA HIS A 78 -5.14 -0.48 7.13
C HIS A 78 -5.69 -1.90 7.08
N ASP A 79 -5.09 -2.77 6.25
CA ASP A 79 -5.51 -4.17 6.13
C ASP A 79 -5.04 -4.94 7.36
N SER A 80 -5.68 -4.68 8.50
CA SER A 80 -5.41 -5.32 9.79
C SER A 80 -6.30 -6.54 10.05
N MET A 81 -7.34 -6.75 9.24
CA MET A 81 -8.20 -7.93 9.29
C MET A 81 -7.61 -9.04 8.41
N ILE A 82 -7.73 -10.29 8.85
CA ILE A 82 -7.13 -11.44 8.14
C ILE A 82 -8.07 -11.97 7.05
N ASP A 83 -9.37 -11.86 7.24
CA ASP A 83 -10.42 -12.47 6.43
C ASP A 83 -11.35 -11.45 5.75
N GLY A 84 -10.88 -10.21 5.61
CA GLY A 84 -11.63 -9.11 4.98
C GLY A 84 -10.76 -7.92 4.67
N TYR A 85 -11.31 -7.00 3.88
CA TYR A 85 -10.63 -5.74 3.57
C TYR A 85 -10.55 -4.82 4.78
N CYS A 86 -9.42 -4.11 4.90
CA CYS A 86 -9.22 -2.98 5.78
C CYS A 86 -9.21 -3.35 7.27
N GLY A 87 -9.47 -2.40 8.13
CA GLY A 87 -9.50 -2.55 9.58
C GLY A 87 -10.37 -1.50 10.22
N ARG A 88 -10.25 -1.33 11.54
CA ARG A 88 -11.06 -0.40 12.33
C ARG A 88 -10.31 0.85 12.72
N GLU A 89 -9.05 0.89 12.41
CA GLU A 89 -8.15 2.01 12.65
C GLU A 89 -7.53 2.47 11.33
N LEU A 90 -7.24 3.75 11.28
CA LEU A 90 -6.35 4.34 10.29
C LEU A 90 -5.05 4.70 10.98
N VAL A 91 -3.96 4.35 10.33
CA VAL A 91 -2.60 4.70 10.75
C VAL A 91 -1.95 5.55 9.68
N VAL A 92 -0.90 6.29 10.04
CA VAL A 92 -0.14 7.07 9.06
C VAL A 92 1.35 6.80 9.16
N TRP A 93 1.96 6.72 8.01
CA TRP A 93 3.39 6.66 7.82
C TRP A 93 3.88 7.91 7.11
N SER A 94 5.06 8.37 7.47
CA SER A 94 5.66 9.53 6.80
C SER A 94 7.16 9.38 6.60
N ALA A 95 7.67 10.05 5.55
CA ALA A 95 9.10 10.17 5.28
C ALA A 95 9.47 11.63 5.05
N ALA A 96 10.66 12.05 5.50
CA ALA A 96 11.17 13.36 5.12
C ALA A 96 11.34 13.44 3.60
N VAL A 97 10.99 14.57 2.99
CA VAL A 97 11.03 14.71 1.52
C VAL A 97 12.42 14.51 0.90
N ASP A 98 13.49 14.65 1.70
CA ASP A 98 14.88 14.40 1.32
C ASP A 98 15.38 13.00 1.67
N SER A 99 14.53 12.11 2.20
CA SER A 99 14.88 10.76 2.64
C SER A 99 13.73 9.76 2.47
N LEU A 100 13.27 9.58 1.22
CA LEU A 100 12.08 8.79 0.89
C LEU A 100 12.23 7.27 1.08
N THR A 101 13.43 6.79 1.41
CA THR A 101 13.69 5.39 1.79
C THR A 101 13.66 5.16 3.30
N GLN A 102 13.37 6.21 4.09
CA GLN A 102 13.33 6.14 5.56
C GLN A 102 11.95 6.56 6.07
N TRP A 103 11.08 5.59 6.26
CA TRP A 103 9.71 5.79 6.70
C TRP A 103 9.59 5.67 8.22
N ARG A 104 8.80 6.56 8.80
CA ARG A 104 8.45 6.60 10.22
C ARG A 104 6.98 6.23 10.37
N TYR A 105 6.69 5.37 11.32
CA TYR A 105 5.34 5.14 11.79
C TYR A 105 4.94 6.27 12.75
N ASP A 106 3.96 7.06 12.36
CA ASP A 106 3.51 8.19 13.18
C ASP A 106 2.37 7.79 14.13
N GLY A 107 1.77 6.63 13.94
CA GLY A 107 0.80 6.05 14.87
C GLY A 107 -0.60 5.86 14.30
N GLU A 108 -1.50 5.43 15.18
CA GLU A 108 -2.95 5.42 14.91
C GLU A 108 -3.46 6.86 14.95
N ILE A 109 -4.07 7.28 13.83
CA ILE A 109 -4.56 8.65 13.67
C ILE A 109 -6.06 8.76 13.90
N PHE A 110 -6.81 7.66 13.71
CA PHE A 110 -8.25 7.63 13.84
C PHE A 110 -8.78 6.21 14.09
N ARG A 111 -9.78 6.15 14.96
CA ARG A 111 -10.61 4.96 15.20
C ARG A 111 -12.02 5.43 15.56
N VAL A 112 -13.04 4.80 14.97
CA VAL A 112 -14.42 5.10 15.31
C VAL A 112 -15.04 3.93 16.09
N ASP A 113 -14.80 3.89 17.37
CA ASP A 113 -15.37 2.88 18.28
C ASP A 113 -16.47 3.44 19.19
N ARG A 114 -16.71 4.75 19.17
CA ARG A 114 -17.65 5.46 20.03
C ARG A 114 -18.49 6.48 19.28
N ASN A 115 -19.72 6.65 19.75
CA ASN A 115 -20.64 7.67 19.26
C ASN A 115 -20.34 9.06 19.87
N ALA A 116 -21.15 10.07 19.49
CA ALA A 116 -21.02 11.43 20.01
C ALA A 116 -21.11 11.56 21.53
N ASN A 117 -21.75 10.62 22.22
CA ASN A 117 -21.88 10.58 23.68
C ASN A 117 -20.75 9.78 24.36
N GLY A 118 -19.85 9.16 23.61
CA GLY A 118 -18.80 8.30 24.12
C GLY A 118 -19.22 6.83 24.37
N ASP A 119 -20.44 6.44 23.97
CA ASP A 119 -20.90 5.06 24.05
C ASP A 119 -20.30 4.20 22.94
N LEU A 120 -20.01 2.93 23.19
CA LEU A 120 -19.54 2.02 22.15
C LEU A 120 -20.58 1.87 21.03
N LEU A 121 -20.15 2.03 19.78
CA LEU A 121 -21.02 1.96 18.61
C LEU A 121 -21.46 0.53 18.29
N ASP A 122 -20.53 -0.38 18.22
CA ASP A 122 -20.80 -1.81 18.01
C ASP A 122 -19.70 -2.65 18.66
N PRO A 123 -19.95 -3.19 19.86
CA PRO A 123 -18.95 -3.97 20.56
C PRO A 123 -18.64 -5.33 19.88
N THR A 124 -19.48 -5.78 18.94
CA THR A 124 -19.25 -7.04 18.19
C THR A 124 -18.61 -6.83 16.82
N GLY A 125 -18.54 -5.72 16.40
CA GLY A 125 -18.16 -4.84 15.45
C GLY A 125 -17.46 -5.10 14.19
N LEU A 126 -18.08 -5.58 13.15
CA LEU A 126 -17.64 -5.36 11.77
C LEU A 126 -18.18 -4.05 11.18
N ALA A 127 -19.12 -3.41 11.87
CA ALA A 127 -19.83 -2.23 11.35
C ALA A 127 -19.00 -0.96 11.23
N ASP A 128 -17.80 -0.92 11.80
CA ASP A 128 -16.93 0.26 11.82
C ASP A 128 -15.59 0.05 11.10
N VAL A 129 -15.59 -0.76 10.06
CA VAL A 129 -14.43 -0.89 9.16
C VAL A 129 -14.24 0.40 8.41
N LEU A 130 -12.98 0.88 8.37
CA LEU A 130 -12.56 2.09 7.69
C LEU A 130 -11.84 1.73 6.39
N TYR A 131 -12.39 2.26 5.29
CA TYR A 131 -11.86 2.01 3.95
C TYR A 131 -10.96 3.16 3.50
N ALA A 132 -10.73 3.29 2.20
CA ALA A 132 -9.87 4.29 1.59
C ALA A 132 -10.18 5.72 2.08
N PRO A 133 -9.33 6.33 2.90
CA PRO A 133 -9.54 7.70 3.39
C PRO A 133 -8.97 8.74 2.44
N ASP A 134 -9.39 9.99 2.63
CA ASP A 134 -8.68 11.15 2.10
C ASP A 134 -8.43 12.20 3.18
N VAL A 135 -7.45 13.07 2.94
CA VAL A 135 -7.09 14.18 3.83
C VAL A 135 -6.91 15.47 3.03
N CYS A 136 -7.43 16.56 3.52
CA CYS A 136 -7.10 17.89 3.00
C CYS A 136 -6.69 18.86 4.10
N PHE A 137 -5.97 19.92 3.73
CA PHE A 137 -5.53 20.96 4.64
C PHE A 137 -6.23 22.28 4.32
N VAL A 138 -6.82 22.93 5.34
CA VAL A 138 -7.44 24.25 5.24
C VAL A 138 -6.61 25.23 6.07
N PRO A 139 -5.87 26.16 5.43
CA PRO A 139 -5.06 27.13 6.14
C PRO A 139 -5.92 28.15 6.88
N ASN A 140 -5.42 28.70 7.98
CA ASN A 140 -6.05 29.75 8.79
C ASN A 140 -7.44 29.38 9.36
N ALA A 141 -7.79 28.10 9.39
CA ALA A 141 -9.08 27.64 9.93
C ALA A 141 -9.02 27.40 11.44
N GLY A 142 -7.83 27.37 12.06
CA GLY A 142 -7.64 27.14 13.49
C GLY A 142 -7.87 28.40 14.33
N GLU A 143 -8.27 28.21 15.59
CA GLU A 143 -8.51 29.31 16.57
C GLU A 143 -7.25 30.14 16.86
N ASP A 144 -6.08 29.52 16.71
CA ASP A 144 -4.77 30.15 16.89
C ASP A 144 -4.22 30.82 15.61
N GLY A 145 -5.01 30.82 14.52
CA GLY A 145 -4.61 31.32 13.21
C GLY A 145 -3.81 30.31 12.38
N GLY A 146 -3.61 29.09 12.89
CA GLY A 146 -3.07 27.97 12.14
C GLY A 146 -4.12 27.32 11.23
N GLY A 147 -3.75 26.22 10.57
CA GLY A 147 -4.66 25.45 9.73
C GLY A 147 -5.26 24.25 10.45
N TYR A 148 -6.24 23.64 9.81
CA TYR A 148 -6.75 22.33 10.17
C TYR A 148 -6.55 21.33 9.05
N TYR A 149 -6.20 20.10 9.43
CA TYR A 149 -6.27 18.92 8.59
C TYR A 149 -7.63 18.28 8.78
N TYR A 150 -8.29 17.94 7.67
CA TYR A 150 -9.58 17.25 7.66
C TYR A 150 -9.38 15.86 7.09
N LEU A 151 -9.83 14.84 7.82
CA LEU A 151 -9.80 13.43 7.42
C LEU A 151 -11.22 12.98 7.08
N PHE A 152 -11.36 12.26 5.98
CA PHE A 152 -12.58 11.64 5.49
C PHE A 152 -12.39 10.12 5.53
N PRO A 153 -12.72 9.45 6.64
CA PRO A 153 -12.25 8.09 6.92
C PRO A 153 -13.02 6.98 6.19
N ASN A 154 -13.96 7.31 5.31
CA ASN A 154 -14.73 6.36 4.52
C ASN A 154 -15.35 5.22 5.36
N ASN A 155 -16.08 5.54 6.41
CA ASN A 155 -16.85 4.58 7.16
C ASN A 155 -18.18 4.28 6.43
N GLN A 156 -18.39 3.06 5.94
CA GLN A 156 -19.55 2.71 5.13
C GLN A 156 -20.71 2.12 5.93
N ALA A 157 -20.65 2.13 7.24
CA ALA A 157 -21.63 1.46 8.09
C ALA A 157 -22.46 2.43 8.93
N GLY A 158 -23.69 2.00 9.28
CA GLY A 158 -24.50 2.60 10.31
C GLY A 158 -24.89 4.07 10.13
N GLY A 159 -24.85 4.61 8.90
CA GLY A 159 -25.16 6.02 8.65
C GLY A 159 -24.01 6.99 8.93
N ARG A 160 -22.76 6.51 8.88
CA ARG A 160 -21.53 7.28 9.10
C ARG A 160 -20.67 7.47 7.86
N ASN A 161 -21.22 7.23 6.68
CA ASN A 161 -20.49 7.31 5.39
C ASN A 161 -19.86 8.69 5.15
N GLY A 162 -20.59 9.75 5.42
CA GLY A 162 -20.13 11.13 5.25
C GLY A 162 -19.41 11.71 6.46
N MET A 163 -18.72 10.87 7.24
CA MET A 163 -17.97 11.31 8.41
C MET A 163 -16.84 12.26 8.03
N VAL A 164 -16.70 13.33 8.81
CA VAL A 164 -15.60 14.31 8.70
C VAL A 164 -14.92 14.42 10.05
N CYS A 165 -13.61 14.28 10.04
CA CYS A 165 -12.79 14.42 11.23
C CYS A 165 -11.80 15.58 11.06
N ARG A 166 -11.25 16.09 12.16
CA ARG A 166 -10.35 17.24 12.15
C ARG A 166 -9.20 17.08 13.14
N SER A 167 -8.02 17.57 12.76
CA SER A 167 -6.84 17.69 13.62
C SER A 167 -6.06 18.98 13.31
N GLN A 168 -5.26 19.46 14.25
CA GLN A 168 -4.25 20.51 14.02
C GLN A 168 -2.92 19.94 13.49
N ARG A 169 -2.77 18.60 13.48
CA ARG A 169 -1.56 17.92 13.02
C ARG A 169 -1.88 16.97 11.87
N PRO A 170 -0.99 16.80 10.90
CA PRO A 170 -1.16 15.83 9.80
C PRO A 170 -1.14 14.38 10.30
N ASP A 171 -0.45 14.11 11.40
CA ASP A 171 -0.33 12.82 12.06
C ASP A 171 -1.38 12.60 13.18
N GLY A 172 -2.45 13.40 13.22
CA GLY A 172 -3.55 13.26 14.16
C GLY A 172 -3.22 13.61 15.61
N PRO A 173 -4.00 13.11 16.59
CA PRO A 173 -5.24 12.36 16.38
C PRO A 173 -6.34 13.21 15.74
N PHE A 174 -7.23 12.56 14.98
CA PHE A 174 -8.38 13.21 14.36
C PHE A 174 -9.65 12.98 15.17
N GLU A 175 -10.50 14.01 15.28
CA GLU A 175 -11.77 13.98 16.02
C GLU A 175 -12.94 14.24 15.08
N VAL A 176 -14.03 13.46 15.21
CA VAL A 176 -15.25 13.62 14.42
C VAL A 176 -15.92 14.94 14.76
N ILE A 177 -16.25 15.75 13.73
CA ILE A 177 -16.82 17.08 13.92
C ILE A 177 -18.26 17.23 13.43
N ASN A 178 -18.80 16.24 12.73
CA ASN A 178 -20.12 16.33 12.08
C ASN A 178 -21.11 15.26 12.58
N TRP A 179 -21.06 14.94 13.89
CA TRP A 179 -22.10 14.14 14.49
C TRP A 179 -23.48 14.78 14.33
N ASN A 180 -24.49 13.98 14.03
CA ASN A 180 -25.87 14.46 13.91
C ASN A 180 -26.41 14.88 15.30
N ALA A 181 -27.03 16.06 15.37
CA ALA A 181 -27.49 16.63 16.63
C ALA A 181 -28.66 15.87 17.28
N GLU A 182 -29.44 15.12 16.48
CA GLU A 182 -30.61 14.37 16.95
C GLU A 182 -30.30 12.90 17.19
N ASN A 183 -29.29 12.35 16.49
CA ASN A 183 -28.88 10.94 16.61
C ASN A 183 -27.36 10.85 16.79
N PRO A 184 -26.85 10.57 18.00
CA PRO A 184 -25.41 10.52 18.28
C PRO A 184 -24.67 9.37 17.59
N ASN A 185 -25.38 8.46 16.92
CA ASN A 185 -24.77 7.29 16.26
C ASN A 185 -24.51 7.50 14.76
N VAL A 186 -24.94 8.62 14.18
CA VAL A 186 -24.79 8.91 12.76
C VAL A 186 -24.10 10.25 12.54
N THR A 187 -23.59 10.46 11.34
CA THR A 187 -22.95 11.74 10.96
C THR A 187 -23.75 12.41 9.82
N ASP A 188 -23.67 13.74 9.78
CA ASP A 188 -24.25 14.55 8.71
C ASP A 188 -23.20 14.77 7.62
N GLY A 189 -23.38 14.17 6.44
CA GLY A 189 -22.49 14.36 5.31
C GLY A 189 -22.97 13.60 4.07
N VAL A 190 -22.53 14.06 2.90
CA VAL A 190 -22.97 13.52 1.61
C VAL A 190 -21.97 12.56 0.95
N LEU A 191 -20.72 12.59 1.40
CA LEU A 191 -19.71 11.67 0.90
C LEU A 191 -20.09 10.21 1.18
N GLN A 192 -19.71 9.35 0.25
CA GLN A 192 -19.93 7.91 0.35
C GLN A 192 -18.64 7.18 0.00
N PHE A 193 -18.71 6.18 -0.85
CA PHE A 193 -17.63 5.26 -1.19
C PHE A 193 -16.41 5.99 -1.78
N ASP A 194 -15.21 5.73 -1.25
CA ASP A 194 -13.91 6.24 -1.69
C ASP A 194 -13.93 7.76 -1.92
N PRO A 195 -14.08 8.53 -0.83
CA PRO A 195 -14.14 9.98 -0.91
C PRO A 195 -12.78 10.59 -1.27
N ALA A 196 -12.82 11.67 -2.05
CA ALA A 196 -11.72 12.60 -2.21
C ALA A 196 -12.23 14.02 -1.97
N VAL A 197 -11.45 14.83 -1.26
CA VAL A 197 -11.84 16.23 -0.96
C VAL A 197 -10.69 17.18 -1.30
N PHE A 198 -11.02 18.16 -2.12
CA PHE A 198 -10.06 19.13 -2.61
C PHE A 198 -10.44 20.55 -2.16
N VAL A 199 -9.48 21.26 -1.60
CA VAL A 199 -9.60 22.69 -1.26
C VAL A 199 -8.83 23.48 -2.31
N ASP A 200 -9.55 24.30 -3.07
CA ASP A 200 -8.94 25.11 -4.13
C ASP A 200 -8.29 26.38 -3.59
N ASP A 201 -7.45 27.02 -4.40
CA ASP A 201 -6.70 28.24 -4.04
C ASP A 201 -7.59 29.42 -3.64
N ASP A 202 -8.85 29.44 -4.09
CA ASP A 202 -9.85 30.45 -3.73
C ASP A 202 -10.68 30.09 -2.48
N GLY A 203 -10.35 28.98 -1.82
CA GLY A 203 -11.00 28.49 -0.60
C GLY A 203 -12.30 27.73 -0.85
N ARG A 204 -12.69 27.48 -2.11
CA ARG A 204 -13.79 26.58 -2.41
C ARG A 204 -13.39 25.13 -2.16
N VAL A 205 -14.35 24.31 -1.76
CA VAL A 205 -14.17 22.92 -1.41
C VAL A 205 -14.98 22.05 -2.36
N TYR A 206 -14.38 21.00 -2.87
CA TYR A 206 -15.00 20.05 -3.77
C TYR A 206 -14.84 18.64 -3.25
N GLY A 207 -15.92 17.85 -3.28
CA GLY A 207 -15.93 16.43 -2.93
C GLY A 207 -16.20 15.57 -4.14
N TYR A 208 -15.55 14.40 -4.19
CA TYR A 208 -15.67 13.39 -5.24
C TYR A 208 -15.84 12.03 -4.57
N TRP A 209 -16.70 11.16 -5.10
CA TRP A 209 -16.92 9.82 -4.53
C TRP A 209 -17.61 8.91 -5.53
N GLY A 210 -17.69 7.62 -5.21
CA GLY A 210 -18.56 6.70 -5.92
C GLY A 210 -18.03 5.28 -6.08
N PHE A 211 -18.98 4.39 -6.34
CA PHE A 211 -18.75 3.00 -6.73
C PHE A 211 -19.56 2.70 -7.99
N GLU A 212 -18.91 2.27 -9.06
CA GLU A 212 -19.46 2.05 -10.40
C GLU A 212 -20.08 3.29 -11.07
N ARG A 213 -20.36 4.34 -10.31
CA ARG A 213 -20.83 5.66 -10.75
C ARG A 213 -20.05 6.73 -10.00
N SER A 214 -19.65 7.76 -10.72
CA SER A 214 -18.90 8.89 -10.15
C SER A 214 -19.80 10.05 -9.78
N PHE A 215 -19.54 10.65 -8.64
CA PHE A 215 -20.26 11.83 -8.15
C PHE A 215 -19.27 12.92 -7.76
N ALA A 216 -19.70 14.17 -7.88
CA ALA A 216 -18.94 15.31 -7.37
C ALA A 216 -19.88 16.44 -6.94
N ALA A 217 -19.42 17.30 -6.02
CA ALA A 217 -20.15 18.49 -5.62
C ALA A 217 -19.21 19.57 -5.10
N GLU A 218 -19.65 20.84 -5.17
CA GLU A 218 -19.07 21.92 -4.38
C GLU A 218 -19.64 21.85 -2.96
N PHE A 219 -18.76 21.85 -1.95
CA PHE A 219 -19.12 21.73 -0.55
C PHE A 219 -19.19 23.09 0.13
N ASP A 220 -19.96 23.15 1.20
CA ASP A 220 -19.93 24.28 2.13
C ASP A 220 -18.63 24.20 2.95
N PRO A 221 -17.72 25.17 2.82
CA PRO A 221 -16.46 25.16 3.57
C PRO A 221 -16.64 25.21 5.09
N ALA A 222 -17.81 25.67 5.57
CA ALA A 222 -18.09 25.72 7.00
C ALA A 222 -18.34 24.33 7.61
N THR A 223 -18.79 23.38 6.80
CA THR A 223 -19.08 22.01 7.27
C THR A 223 -18.08 20.98 6.76
N MET A 224 -17.48 21.20 5.59
CA MET A 224 -16.66 20.23 4.86
C MET A 224 -17.41 18.91 4.55
N ALA A 225 -18.72 18.87 4.75
CA ALA A 225 -19.54 17.67 4.76
C ALA A 225 -20.78 17.76 3.87
N THR A 226 -21.31 18.96 3.66
CA THR A 226 -22.60 19.18 2.98
C THR A 226 -22.42 19.94 1.68
N VAL A 227 -23.34 19.69 0.73
CA VAL A 227 -23.35 20.43 -0.54
C VAL A 227 -23.59 21.92 -0.26
N LYS A 228 -22.84 22.76 -0.91
CA LYS A 228 -22.97 24.23 -0.81
C LYS A 228 -24.38 24.66 -1.23
N PRO A 229 -25.06 25.51 -0.44
CA PRO A 229 -26.38 26.01 -0.78
C PRO A 229 -26.43 26.66 -2.17
N GLY A 230 -27.37 26.20 -3.00
CA GLY A 230 -27.56 26.72 -4.36
C GLY A 230 -26.72 26.05 -5.43
N THR A 231 -25.99 24.97 -5.08
CA THR A 231 -25.35 24.06 -6.02
C THR A 231 -25.95 22.66 -5.93
N ASP A 232 -25.69 21.82 -6.94
CA ASP A 232 -26.21 20.47 -7.02
C ASP A 232 -25.07 19.44 -7.04
N ILE A 233 -25.39 18.19 -6.74
CA ILE A 233 -24.49 17.05 -6.96
C ILE A 233 -24.43 16.76 -8.46
N VAL A 234 -23.22 16.69 -9.00
CA VAL A 234 -22.97 16.21 -10.37
C VAL A 234 -22.94 14.70 -10.33
N GLU A 235 -23.94 14.07 -10.92
CA GLU A 235 -24.01 12.61 -11.10
C GLU A 235 -23.34 12.20 -12.41
N ASP A 236 -22.70 11.03 -12.41
CA ASP A 236 -21.96 10.52 -13.57
C ASP A 236 -20.96 11.57 -14.12
N MET A 237 -20.18 12.15 -13.20
CA MET A 237 -19.17 13.17 -13.53
C MET A 237 -18.24 12.70 -14.66
N VAL A 238 -17.91 11.42 -14.66
CA VAL A 238 -17.33 10.66 -15.77
C VAL A 238 -18.11 9.36 -15.93
N SER A 239 -18.14 8.78 -17.14
CA SER A 239 -18.92 7.56 -17.38
C SER A 239 -18.41 6.37 -16.57
N GLY A 240 -19.33 5.68 -15.89
CA GLY A 240 -19.05 4.48 -15.10
C GLY A 240 -18.80 3.23 -15.96
N ARG A 241 -18.35 2.15 -15.30
CA ARG A 241 -18.04 0.87 -15.99
C ARG A 241 -19.21 0.26 -16.76
N ASN A 242 -20.44 0.50 -16.29
CA ASN A 242 -21.65 -0.05 -16.89
C ASN A 242 -22.31 0.89 -17.92
N GLN A 243 -21.64 1.99 -18.26
CA GLN A 243 -22.08 2.99 -19.23
C GLN A 243 -21.20 2.98 -20.48
N ASP A 244 -21.74 3.50 -21.58
CA ASP A 244 -20.93 3.76 -22.77
C ASP A 244 -19.94 4.89 -22.49
N GLY A 245 -18.67 4.68 -22.84
CA GLY A 245 -17.62 5.69 -22.68
C GLY A 245 -16.24 5.09 -22.47
N ILE A 246 -15.25 5.97 -22.50
CA ILE A 246 -13.84 5.59 -22.35
C ILE A 246 -13.40 5.60 -20.88
N PHE A 247 -14.05 6.40 -20.03
CA PHE A 247 -13.64 6.57 -18.63
C PHE A 247 -13.79 5.28 -17.84
N SER A 248 -14.91 4.57 -17.99
CA SER A 248 -15.16 3.26 -17.36
C SER A 248 -14.82 3.28 -15.87
N PHE A 249 -15.26 4.34 -15.18
CA PHE A 249 -15.03 4.55 -13.74
C PHE A 249 -15.55 3.38 -12.93
N PHE A 250 -14.75 2.94 -11.96
CA PHE A 250 -15.15 1.91 -11.01
C PHE A 250 -15.24 2.47 -9.59
N GLU A 251 -14.11 2.95 -9.03
CA GLU A 251 -13.99 3.43 -7.65
C GLU A 251 -12.72 4.29 -7.48
N ALA A 252 -12.27 4.51 -6.25
CA ALA A 252 -10.96 5.06 -5.94
C ALA A 252 -10.79 6.52 -6.38
N SER A 253 -11.74 7.37 -6.01
CA SER A 253 -11.66 8.79 -6.34
C SER A 253 -10.44 9.46 -5.68
N SER A 254 -9.65 10.17 -6.48
CA SER A 254 -8.59 11.05 -6.02
C SER A 254 -8.48 12.28 -6.92
N ILE A 255 -8.05 13.41 -6.38
CA ILE A 255 -8.01 14.67 -7.11
C ILE A 255 -6.74 15.44 -6.79
N ARG A 256 -6.10 15.99 -7.82
CA ARG A 256 -4.93 16.87 -7.68
C ARG A 256 -5.08 18.10 -8.59
N LYS A 257 -4.57 19.23 -8.14
CA LYS A 257 -4.36 20.38 -9.00
C LYS A 257 -2.90 20.41 -9.44
N VAL A 258 -2.68 20.37 -10.74
CA VAL A 258 -1.33 20.42 -11.33
C VAL A 258 -1.26 21.65 -12.22
N LYS A 259 -0.58 22.68 -11.73
CA LYS A 259 -0.59 24.04 -12.31
C LYS A 259 -2.03 24.59 -12.34
N ASP A 260 -2.57 24.85 -13.53
CA ASP A 260 -3.92 25.36 -13.76
C ASP A 260 -4.94 24.29 -14.13
N LYS A 261 -4.58 23.01 -14.02
CA LYS A 261 -5.43 21.85 -14.37
C LYS A 261 -5.83 21.04 -13.15
N TYR A 262 -7.06 20.56 -13.18
CA TYR A 262 -7.55 19.55 -12.23
C TYR A 262 -7.33 18.16 -12.85
N VAL A 263 -6.77 17.25 -12.06
CA VAL A 263 -6.47 15.87 -12.46
C VAL A 263 -7.24 14.93 -11.54
N PHE A 264 -8.24 14.27 -12.07
CA PHE A 264 -9.03 13.25 -11.39
C PHE A 264 -8.42 11.88 -11.67
N ILE A 265 -8.04 11.16 -10.62
CA ILE A 265 -7.41 9.84 -10.67
C ILE A 265 -8.42 8.85 -10.11
N TYR A 266 -8.51 7.66 -10.72
CA TYR A 266 -9.52 6.68 -10.33
C TYR A 266 -9.17 5.27 -10.79
N SER A 267 -9.76 4.26 -10.15
CA SER A 267 -9.74 2.88 -10.60
C SER A 267 -10.64 2.71 -11.82
N ARG A 268 -10.08 2.14 -12.90
CA ARG A 268 -10.75 1.98 -14.18
C ARG A 268 -10.90 0.51 -14.54
N PHE A 269 -12.10 0.12 -14.96
CA PHE A 269 -12.29 -1.16 -15.63
C PHE A 269 -11.76 -1.10 -17.07
N THR A 270 -10.84 -2.00 -17.40
CA THR A 270 -10.43 -2.24 -18.78
C THR A 270 -11.49 -3.05 -19.52
N LYS A 271 -11.45 -3.05 -20.84
CA LYS A 271 -12.27 -3.94 -21.66
C LYS A 271 -11.54 -5.26 -21.87
N ASP A 272 -12.29 -6.32 -22.16
CA ASP A 272 -11.69 -7.61 -22.53
C ASP A 272 -10.82 -7.47 -23.77
N GLY A 273 -9.58 -7.98 -23.70
CA GLY A 273 -8.57 -7.82 -24.74
C GLY A 273 -7.88 -6.45 -24.79
N GLU A 274 -8.29 -5.50 -23.98
CA GLU A 274 -7.55 -4.24 -23.82
C GLU A 274 -6.18 -4.53 -23.23
N PHE A 275 -5.13 -3.96 -23.81
CA PHE A 275 -3.72 -4.27 -23.52
C PHE A 275 -3.32 -5.75 -23.76
N GLY A 276 -4.11 -6.55 -24.46
CA GLY A 276 -3.86 -7.98 -24.67
C GLY A 276 -4.20 -8.86 -23.46
N LEU A 277 -4.90 -8.33 -22.45
CA LEU A 277 -5.27 -9.02 -21.21
C LEU A 277 -6.79 -9.11 -21.05
N PRO A 278 -7.29 -10.01 -20.18
CA PRO A 278 -8.70 -10.01 -19.77
C PRO A 278 -9.13 -8.68 -19.15
N VAL A 279 -10.45 -8.50 -19.03
CA VAL A 279 -11.05 -7.38 -18.28
C VAL A 279 -10.53 -7.35 -16.84
N SER A 280 -10.25 -6.14 -16.32
CA SER A 280 -9.74 -5.96 -14.96
C SER A 280 -10.02 -4.55 -14.47
N ASN A 281 -10.22 -4.40 -13.16
CA ASN A 281 -10.21 -3.11 -12.46
C ASN A 281 -8.85 -2.76 -11.84
N TYR A 282 -7.80 -3.48 -12.18
CA TYR A 282 -6.48 -3.32 -11.57
C TYR A 282 -5.61 -2.26 -12.27
N THR A 283 -6.27 -1.22 -12.82
CA THR A 283 -5.60 -0.07 -13.46
C THR A 283 -6.04 1.24 -12.82
N LEU A 284 -5.07 2.10 -12.46
CA LEU A 284 -5.33 3.51 -12.20
C LEU A 284 -5.27 4.30 -13.50
N ALA A 285 -6.31 5.08 -13.74
CA ALA A 285 -6.41 5.99 -14.87
C ALA A 285 -6.58 7.43 -14.38
N TYR A 286 -6.48 8.38 -15.30
CA TYR A 286 -6.75 9.78 -15.00
C TYR A 286 -7.61 10.44 -16.08
N ALA A 287 -8.32 11.47 -15.62
CA ALA A 287 -8.96 12.46 -16.44
C ALA A 287 -8.51 13.84 -15.99
N TYR A 288 -8.57 14.83 -16.88
CA TYR A 288 -8.19 16.20 -16.55
C TYR A 288 -9.20 17.22 -17.08
N SER A 289 -9.22 18.40 -16.45
CA SER A 289 -10.15 19.48 -16.78
C SER A 289 -9.56 20.84 -16.42
N ASP A 290 -10.10 21.89 -17.04
CA ASP A 290 -9.88 23.30 -16.65
C ASP A 290 -10.68 23.69 -15.41
N HIS A 291 -11.67 22.89 -15.00
CA HIS A 291 -12.58 23.17 -13.89
C HIS A 291 -12.73 21.96 -12.96
N PRO A 292 -12.91 22.17 -11.64
CA PRO A 292 -12.94 21.09 -10.66
C PRO A 292 -14.11 20.11 -10.84
N LEU A 293 -15.22 20.55 -11.42
CA LEU A 293 -16.38 19.69 -11.71
C LEU A 293 -16.48 19.28 -13.19
N GLY A 294 -15.43 19.50 -13.97
CA GLY A 294 -15.41 19.15 -15.39
C GLY A 294 -15.89 20.30 -16.31
N PRO A 295 -16.10 20.06 -17.61
CA PRO A 295 -16.08 18.73 -18.28
C PRO A 295 -14.69 18.10 -18.32
N TRP A 296 -14.65 16.76 -18.26
CA TRP A 296 -13.41 15.99 -18.16
C TRP A 296 -12.95 15.42 -19.51
N THR A 297 -11.66 15.37 -19.69
CA THR A 297 -10.98 14.68 -20.81
C THR A 297 -10.23 13.48 -20.27
N TYR A 298 -10.45 12.28 -20.85
CA TYR A 298 -9.71 11.09 -20.50
C TYR A 298 -8.23 11.23 -20.88
N GLY A 299 -7.34 10.97 -19.93
CA GLY A 299 -5.90 11.14 -20.12
C GLY A 299 -5.14 9.86 -20.43
N GLY A 300 -5.52 8.74 -19.81
CA GLY A 300 -4.84 7.45 -19.97
C GLY A 300 -4.70 6.67 -18.68
N THR A 301 -3.91 5.59 -18.74
CA THR A 301 -3.52 4.76 -17.60
C THR A 301 -2.26 5.31 -16.97
N ILE A 302 -2.22 5.36 -15.62
CA ILE A 302 -1.04 5.79 -14.85
C ILE A 302 -0.23 4.58 -14.40
N ILE A 303 -0.89 3.50 -13.97
CA ILE A 303 -0.25 2.25 -13.56
C ILE A 303 -1.21 1.07 -13.78
N ASP A 304 -0.67 -0.08 -14.15
CA ASP A 304 -1.40 -1.35 -14.20
C ASP A 304 -0.83 -2.30 -13.14
N GLY A 305 -1.61 -2.60 -12.12
CA GLY A 305 -1.21 -3.48 -11.01
C GLY A 305 -0.97 -4.93 -11.42
N ARG A 306 -1.36 -5.32 -12.65
CA ARG A 306 -1.04 -6.63 -13.22
C ARG A 306 0.43 -6.75 -13.63
N ALA A 307 1.21 -5.65 -13.59
CA ALA A 307 2.62 -5.60 -14.00
C ALA A 307 2.82 -6.12 -15.43
N ARG A 308 2.11 -5.53 -16.40
CA ARG A 308 2.12 -5.98 -17.81
C ARG A 308 3.52 -6.05 -18.40
N ASP A 309 3.86 -7.20 -18.97
CA ASP A 309 5.06 -7.41 -19.76
C ASP A 309 4.76 -8.45 -20.86
N VAL A 310 5.75 -8.98 -21.55
CA VAL A 310 5.57 -9.98 -22.60
C VAL A 310 6.21 -11.32 -22.22
N ASN A 311 5.58 -12.43 -22.65
CA ASN A 311 6.15 -13.76 -22.53
C ASN A 311 7.25 -14.00 -23.57
N GLU A 312 7.84 -15.19 -23.61
CA GLU A 312 8.89 -15.56 -24.56
C GLU A 312 8.44 -15.44 -26.04
N GLN A 313 7.17 -15.61 -26.31
CA GLN A 313 6.57 -15.54 -27.65
C GLN A 313 6.22 -14.09 -28.06
N GLY A 314 6.27 -13.13 -27.13
CA GLY A 314 5.91 -11.74 -27.34
C GLY A 314 4.45 -11.40 -27.06
N ASP A 315 3.66 -12.35 -26.50
CA ASP A 315 2.30 -12.06 -26.07
C ASP A 315 2.29 -11.31 -24.74
N THR A 316 1.39 -10.37 -24.58
CA THR A 316 1.23 -9.65 -23.31
C THR A 316 0.73 -10.59 -22.22
N ILE A 317 1.37 -10.53 -21.07
CA ILE A 317 1.00 -11.29 -19.86
C ILE A 317 0.95 -10.38 -18.65
N ALA A 318 0.16 -10.77 -17.65
CA ALA A 318 0.29 -10.28 -16.29
C ALA A 318 1.49 -10.97 -15.63
N THR A 319 2.42 -10.21 -15.08
CA THR A 319 3.63 -10.77 -14.44
C THR A 319 3.59 -10.72 -12.92
N ALA A 320 2.52 -10.15 -12.36
CA ALA A 320 2.17 -10.21 -10.96
C ALA A 320 0.81 -10.90 -10.78
N THR A 321 -0.17 -10.28 -10.15
CA THR A 321 -1.53 -10.83 -10.09
C THR A 321 -2.27 -10.61 -11.42
N VAL A 322 -3.26 -11.45 -11.71
CA VAL A 322 -4.05 -11.30 -12.95
C VAL A 322 -5.19 -10.32 -12.81
N ASP A 323 -5.66 -10.11 -11.59
CA ASP A 323 -6.71 -9.14 -11.24
C ASP A 323 -6.64 -8.80 -9.75
N GLY A 324 -7.40 -7.80 -9.34
CA GLY A 324 -7.50 -7.30 -7.99
C GLY A 324 -8.13 -5.91 -7.99
N ASN A 325 -8.22 -5.28 -6.83
CA ASN A 325 -8.56 -3.87 -6.76
C ASN A 325 -7.29 -3.01 -6.80
N THR A 326 -7.46 -1.74 -7.16
CA THR A 326 -6.41 -0.73 -7.07
C THR A 326 -6.97 0.61 -6.66
N HIS A 327 -6.26 1.30 -5.81
CA HIS A 327 -6.53 2.66 -5.40
C HIS A 327 -5.19 3.36 -5.13
N GLY A 328 -5.12 4.63 -5.40
CA GLY A 328 -3.93 5.43 -5.17
C GLY A 328 -4.00 6.78 -5.85
N SER A 329 -2.90 7.52 -5.80
CA SER A 329 -2.84 8.87 -6.30
C SER A 329 -1.45 9.25 -6.79
N ILE A 330 -1.29 10.49 -7.25
CA ILE A 330 0.00 11.04 -7.64
C ILE A 330 0.45 12.11 -6.65
N CYS A 331 1.76 12.23 -6.45
CA CYS A 331 2.36 13.26 -5.62
C CYS A 331 3.69 13.71 -6.20
N GLN A 332 3.96 15.02 -6.15
CA GLN A 332 5.27 15.56 -6.50
C GLN A 332 6.11 15.76 -5.23
N VAL A 333 7.30 15.18 -5.20
CA VAL A 333 8.25 15.33 -4.11
C VAL A 333 9.60 15.77 -4.67
N ASN A 334 10.10 16.92 -4.23
CA ASN A 334 11.37 17.50 -4.71
C ASN A 334 11.49 17.57 -6.25
N GLY A 335 10.38 17.86 -6.93
CA GLY A 335 10.35 17.98 -8.38
C GLY A 335 10.10 16.68 -9.14
N GLN A 336 10.25 15.53 -8.51
CA GLN A 336 9.92 14.23 -9.09
C GLN A 336 8.46 13.87 -8.80
N TRP A 337 7.72 13.44 -9.82
CA TRP A 337 6.37 12.91 -9.69
C TRP A 337 6.40 11.41 -9.45
N TYR A 338 5.50 10.95 -8.59
CA TYR A 338 5.30 9.53 -8.28
C TYR A 338 3.82 9.20 -8.35
N VAL A 339 3.50 7.98 -8.80
CA VAL A 339 2.21 7.33 -8.55
C VAL A 339 2.36 6.43 -7.34
N PHE A 340 1.46 6.58 -6.36
CA PHE A 340 1.30 5.69 -5.23
C PHE A 340 0.14 4.74 -5.54
N TYR A 341 0.33 3.48 -5.30
CA TYR A 341 -0.64 2.42 -5.56
C TYR A 341 -0.41 1.26 -4.60
N HIS A 342 -1.07 0.13 -4.77
CA HIS A 342 -0.81 -1.04 -3.94
C HIS A 342 -0.69 -2.32 -4.78
N ARG A 343 -0.17 -3.37 -4.17
CA ARG A 343 -0.17 -4.74 -4.69
C ARG A 343 -0.79 -5.68 -3.68
N GLN A 344 -1.30 -6.80 -4.13
CA GLN A 344 -1.77 -7.89 -3.29
C GLN A 344 -0.67 -8.90 -3.01
N THR A 345 -0.74 -9.56 -1.86
CA THR A 345 0.11 -10.69 -1.48
C THR A 345 -0.76 -11.88 -1.08
N GLY A 346 -0.17 -13.09 -1.04
CA GLY A 346 -0.93 -14.30 -0.77
C GLY A 346 -1.82 -14.71 -1.94
N THR A 347 -2.92 -15.37 -1.61
CA THR A 347 -3.89 -15.89 -2.57
C THR A 347 -5.27 -15.23 -2.47
N ASP A 348 -5.41 -14.24 -1.62
CA ASP A 348 -6.62 -13.41 -1.47
C ASP A 348 -6.28 -11.92 -1.66
N GLU A 349 -7.30 -11.05 -1.60
CA GLU A 349 -7.14 -9.62 -1.81
C GLU A 349 -7.02 -8.81 -0.52
N TYR A 350 -6.76 -9.42 0.63
CA TYR A 350 -6.88 -8.78 1.94
C TYR A 350 -5.55 -8.32 2.54
N ALA A 351 -4.42 -8.66 1.92
CA ALA A 351 -3.09 -8.31 2.40
C ALA A 351 -2.38 -7.41 1.37
N ARG A 352 -2.80 -6.15 1.29
CA ARG A 352 -2.34 -5.22 0.25
C ARG A 352 -1.19 -4.34 0.76
N GLN A 353 -0.08 -4.33 0.05
CA GLN A 353 1.14 -3.58 0.39
C GLN A 353 1.28 -2.31 -0.45
N ALA A 354 1.71 -1.22 0.20
CA ALA A 354 1.94 0.08 -0.45
C ALA A 354 3.09 0.03 -1.46
N MET A 355 2.82 0.51 -2.67
CA MET A 355 3.76 0.55 -3.80
C MET A 355 3.89 1.97 -4.34
N VAL A 356 5.01 2.25 -4.99
CA VAL A 356 5.27 3.53 -5.65
C VAL A 356 6.01 3.33 -6.97
N ALA A 357 5.77 4.20 -7.94
CA ALA A 357 6.58 4.26 -9.17
C ALA A 357 6.82 5.71 -9.58
N PRO A 358 8.00 6.05 -10.11
CA PRO A 358 8.25 7.36 -10.70
C PRO A 358 7.45 7.51 -12.00
N ILE A 359 6.94 8.73 -12.22
CA ILE A 359 6.21 9.11 -13.44
C ILE A 359 6.64 10.47 -13.91
N GLU A 360 6.37 10.79 -15.17
CA GLU A 360 6.50 12.12 -15.74
C GLU A 360 5.13 12.77 -15.90
N VAL A 361 5.02 14.03 -15.50
CA VAL A 361 3.79 14.81 -15.63
C VAL A 361 4.10 16.09 -16.39
N THR A 362 3.43 16.29 -17.53
CA THR A 362 3.55 17.48 -18.36
C THR A 362 2.20 18.16 -18.50
N VAL A 363 2.15 19.46 -18.30
CA VAL A 363 0.94 20.27 -18.42
C VAL A 363 1.18 21.41 -19.40
N GLU A 364 0.31 21.48 -20.42
CA GLU A 364 0.14 22.64 -21.28
C GLU A 364 -0.83 23.60 -20.57
N GLU A 365 -0.33 24.76 -20.14
CA GLU A 365 -1.13 25.74 -19.41
C GLU A 365 -2.09 26.50 -20.32
N GLY A 366 -3.15 27.06 -19.76
CA GLY A 366 -4.18 27.79 -20.49
C GLY A 366 -5.41 26.95 -20.86
N ALA A 367 -6.47 27.63 -21.27
CA ALA A 367 -7.76 26.97 -21.55
C ALA A 367 -7.62 25.89 -22.64
N GLY A 368 -8.10 24.69 -22.34
CA GLY A 368 -8.04 23.53 -23.20
C GLY A 368 -6.64 22.89 -23.34
N GLY A 369 -5.66 23.32 -22.54
CA GLY A 369 -4.34 22.72 -22.50
C GLY A 369 -4.38 21.27 -22.00
N ARG A 370 -3.43 20.46 -22.45
CA ARG A 370 -3.38 19.02 -22.17
C ARG A 370 -2.59 18.71 -20.91
N VAL A 371 -3.01 17.66 -20.22
CA VAL A 371 -2.20 16.99 -19.20
C VAL A 371 -1.77 15.63 -19.76
N VAL A 372 -0.47 15.35 -19.69
CA VAL A 372 0.11 14.06 -20.08
C VAL A 372 0.86 13.50 -18.89
N ILE A 373 0.43 12.33 -18.43
CA ILE A 373 1.06 11.56 -17.37
C ILE A 373 1.60 10.27 -18.00
N SER A 374 2.89 9.97 -17.80
CA SER A 374 3.47 8.71 -18.25
C SER A 374 2.91 7.54 -17.42
N GLU A 375 2.83 6.36 -18.01
CA GLU A 375 2.59 5.15 -17.22
C GLU A 375 3.82 4.83 -16.38
N GLY A 376 3.61 4.51 -15.08
CA GLY A 376 4.64 4.03 -14.18
C GLY A 376 4.97 2.56 -14.45
N GLU A 377 6.22 2.17 -14.24
CA GLU A 377 6.63 0.78 -14.31
C GLU A 377 6.50 0.11 -12.93
N TYR A 378 5.95 -1.10 -12.90
CA TYR A 378 5.88 -1.92 -11.69
C TYR A 378 7.25 -2.53 -11.42
N THR A 379 7.97 -2.04 -10.39
CA THR A 379 9.36 -2.41 -10.11
C THR A 379 9.60 -2.73 -8.62
N SER A 380 10.76 -3.33 -8.33
CA SER A 380 11.24 -3.57 -6.97
C SER A 380 12.02 -2.37 -6.40
N GLU A 381 12.38 -1.36 -7.19
CA GLU A 381 13.26 -0.27 -6.75
C GLU A 381 12.56 0.84 -5.98
N GLY A 382 11.25 1.06 -6.21
CA GLY A 382 10.48 2.08 -5.51
C GLY A 382 11.11 3.49 -5.59
N PHE A 383 11.45 4.06 -4.46
CA PHE A 383 12.13 5.36 -4.37
C PHE A 383 13.63 5.31 -4.67
N SER A 384 14.22 4.12 -4.84
CA SER A 384 15.65 3.96 -5.17
C SER A 384 15.87 4.11 -6.67
N LEU A 385 15.67 5.31 -7.23
CA LEU A 385 15.66 5.59 -8.67
C LEU A 385 16.96 5.21 -9.40
N GLU A 386 18.08 5.18 -8.67
CA GLU A 386 19.38 4.73 -9.20
C GLU A 386 19.52 3.20 -9.22
N GLY A 387 18.51 2.48 -8.78
CA GLY A 387 18.50 1.03 -8.59
C GLY A 387 18.90 0.59 -7.18
N LEU A 388 18.48 -0.60 -6.80
CA LEU A 388 18.82 -1.21 -5.51
C LEU A 388 20.31 -1.54 -5.43
N ASN A 389 20.87 -1.48 -4.22
CA ASN A 389 22.25 -1.90 -3.97
C ASN A 389 22.34 -3.44 -3.97
N PRO A 390 23.04 -4.08 -4.92
CA PRO A 390 23.13 -5.53 -4.98
C PRO A 390 23.84 -6.16 -3.78
N LEU A 391 24.70 -5.40 -3.09
CA LEU A 391 25.46 -5.89 -1.94
C LEU A 391 24.67 -5.86 -0.62
N GLU A 392 23.46 -5.30 -0.62
CA GLU A 392 22.53 -5.43 0.49
C GLU A 392 21.74 -6.72 0.39
N ARG A 393 21.31 -7.24 1.54
CA ARG A 393 20.43 -8.43 1.58
C ARG A 393 18.98 -8.00 1.39
N HIS A 394 18.35 -8.56 0.39
CA HIS A 394 16.98 -8.24 0.00
C HIS A 394 16.05 -9.42 0.27
N SER A 395 14.88 -9.15 0.84
CA SER A 395 13.83 -10.17 0.91
C SER A 395 13.41 -10.62 -0.49
N ALA A 396 13.16 -11.90 -0.68
CA ALA A 396 12.52 -12.39 -1.90
C ALA A 396 11.15 -11.75 -2.15
N GLY A 397 10.50 -11.27 -1.10
CA GLY A 397 9.20 -10.61 -1.15
C GLY A 397 9.16 -9.28 -1.88
N ILE A 398 10.29 -8.68 -2.26
CA ILE A 398 10.30 -7.49 -3.13
C ILE A 398 10.15 -7.83 -4.63
N ALA A 399 9.86 -9.10 -4.96
CA ALA A 399 9.64 -9.52 -6.34
C ALA A 399 8.56 -8.67 -7.02
N CYS A 400 8.85 -8.20 -8.22
CA CYS A 400 7.92 -7.45 -9.08
C CYS A 400 7.48 -8.24 -10.32
N TRP A 401 7.96 -9.45 -10.46
CA TRP A 401 7.58 -10.44 -11.47
C TRP A 401 7.49 -11.81 -10.81
N TYR A 402 6.36 -12.45 -10.88
CA TYR A 402 6.16 -13.82 -10.41
C TYR A 402 5.10 -14.51 -11.28
N THR A 403 5.56 -15.49 -12.07
CA THR A 403 4.72 -16.22 -13.02
C THR A 403 4.92 -17.72 -12.86
N GLY A 404 4.02 -18.48 -13.46
CA GLY A 404 4.09 -19.93 -13.54
C GLY A 404 3.98 -20.43 -14.98
N PRO A 405 3.96 -21.76 -15.16
CA PRO A 405 3.78 -22.39 -16.47
C PRO A 405 2.39 -22.14 -17.09
N LYS A 406 1.45 -21.66 -16.29
CA LYS A 406 0.10 -21.27 -16.72
C LYS A 406 -0.25 -19.93 -16.11
N THR A 407 -1.10 -19.17 -16.80
CA THR A 407 -1.68 -17.92 -16.28
C THR A 407 -2.48 -18.20 -15.01
N ALA A 408 -2.29 -17.38 -13.98
CA ALA A 408 -3.09 -17.43 -12.78
C ALA A 408 -4.57 -17.16 -13.10
N ILE A 409 -5.47 -17.60 -12.25
CA ILE A 409 -6.91 -17.39 -12.38
C ILE A 409 -7.39 -16.56 -11.20
N HIS A 410 -8.18 -15.54 -11.50
CA HIS A 410 -8.87 -14.75 -10.49
C HIS A 410 -10.31 -15.22 -10.35
N GLU A 411 -10.71 -15.56 -9.12
CA GLU A 411 -12.09 -15.83 -8.72
C GLU A 411 -12.33 -15.10 -7.40
N TRP A 412 -12.87 -13.89 -7.50
CA TRP A 412 -13.03 -12.99 -6.36
C TRP A 412 -13.53 -13.70 -5.08
N PRO A 413 -12.91 -13.52 -3.92
CA PRO A 413 -11.74 -12.65 -3.66
C PRO A 413 -10.38 -13.35 -3.79
N ASN A 414 -10.28 -14.49 -4.45
CA ASN A 414 -9.10 -15.33 -4.46
C ASN A 414 -8.42 -15.40 -5.83
N ASN A 415 -7.09 -15.56 -5.79
CA ASN A 415 -6.25 -15.89 -6.93
C ASN A 415 -5.77 -17.35 -6.84
N THR A 416 -5.80 -18.07 -7.95
CA THR A 416 -5.17 -19.40 -8.08
C THR A 416 -3.90 -19.26 -8.90
N PHE A 417 -2.76 -19.44 -8.26
CA PHE A 417 -1.45 -19.41 -8.91
C PHE A 417 -1.00 -20.82 -9.32
N PHE A 418 -0.51 -20.97 -10.54
CA PHE A 418 0.09 -22.20 -11.07
C PHE A 418 1.62 -22.15 -11.05
N GLY A 419 2.20 -21.21 -10.34
CA GLY A 419 3.61 -20.97 -10.15
C GLY A 419 3.86 -20.01 -9.00
N SER A 420 4.97 -19.32 -9.04
CA SER A 420 5.43 -18.45 -7.97
C SER A 420 4.43 -17.34 -7.61
N TYR A 421 4.35 -17.02 -6.32
CA TYR A 421 3.71 -15.81 -5.80
C TYR A 421 4.35 -15.37 -4.48
N VAL A 422 4.16 -14.11 -4.11
CA VAL A 422 4.62 -13.56 -2.83
C VAL A 422 3.64 -13.97 -1.74
N ALA A 423 4.10 -14.69 -0.73
CA ALA A 423 3.25 -15.08 0.40
C ALA A 423 2.85 -13.85 1.23
N SER A 424 1.63 -13.87 1.77
CA SER A 424 1.20 -12.87 2.74
C SER A 424 1.99 -12.99 4.05
N SER A 425 2.21 -11.88 4.72
CA SER A 425 2.73 -11.87 6.09
C SER A 425 1.67 -12.19 7.15
N TYR A 426 0.41 -12.35 6.76
CA TYR A 426 -0.63 -12.84 7.66
C TYR A 426 -0.29 -14.24 8.19
N GLY A 427 -0.58 -14.49 9.48
CA GLY A 427 -0.29 -15.76 10.14
C GLY A 427 1.11 -15.85 10.75
N THR A 428 1.89 -14.78 10.72
CA THR A 428 3.03 -14.65 11.63
C THR A 428 2.49 -14.12 12.95
N ASP A 429 2.64 -14.91 14.02
CA ASP A 429 2.08 -14.63 15.35
C ASP A 429 2.55 -13.30 15.96
N ASP A 430 3.63 -12.74 15.42
CA ASP A 430 4.25 -11.49 15.87
C ASP A 430 3.87 -10.25 15.04
N LYS A 431 3.00 -10.40 14.03
CA LYS A 431 2.66 -9.31 13.11
C LYS A 431 2.09 -8.06 13.81
N PHE A 432 1.24 -8.26 14.82
CA PHE A 432 0.56 -7.17 15.53
C PHE A 432 1.03 -6.98 16.98
N ASP A 433 1.58 -8.02 17.61
CA ASP A 433 1.94 -8.03 19.04
C ASP A 433 3.41 -7.71 19.29
N ALA A 434 4.29 -7.88 18.30
CA ALA A 434 5.70 -7.57 18.45
C ALA A 434 5.96 -6.06 18.36
N PRO A 435 6.92 -5.53 19.14
CA PRO A 435 7.40 -4.18 18.92
C PRO A 435 7.81 -3.97 17.46
N TYR A 436 7.53 -2.82 16.93
CA TYR A 436 7.70 -2.46 15.53
C TYR A 436 9.05 -2.85 14.93
N ALA A 437 10.14 -2.53 15.66
CA ALA A 437 11.51 -2.82 15.23
C ALA A 437 11.87 -4.32 15.22
N LEU A 438 11.02 -5.18 15.79
CA LEU A 438 11.24 -6.62 15.90
C LEU A 438 10.33 -7.45 14.97
N ARG A 439 9.41 -6.80 14.24
CA ARG A 439 8.52 -7.49 13.31
C ARG A 439 9.31 -8.06 12.13
N ASN A 440 8.96 -9.29 11.74
CA ASN A 440 9.63 -9.99 10.67
C ASN A 440 9.27 -9.37 9.31
N ASN A 441 10.27 -8.93 8.57
CA ASN A 441 10.15 -8.28 7.27
C ASN A 441 10.32 -9.27 6.10
N THR A 442 9.97 -10.53 6.29
CA THR A 442 10.09 -11.57 5.27
C THR A 442 8.73 -11.98 4.74
N ASN A 443 8.46 -11.67 3.47
CA ASN A 443 7.38 -12.26 2.71
C ASN A 443 8.04 -13.18 1.68
N PRO A 444 8.15 -14.49 1.94
CA PRO A 444 8.85 -15.38 1.03
C PRO A 444 8.09 -15.49 -0.29
N VAL A 445 8.82 -15.82 -1.36
CA VAL A 445 8.20 -16.28 -2.60
C VAL A 445 8.06 -17.80 -2.54
N VAL A 446 6.84 -18.26 -2.71
CA VAL A 446 6.44 -19.66 -2.57
C VAL A 446 5.93 -20.23 -3.89
N ASN A 447 5.64 -21.53 -3.90
CA ASN A 447 5.11 -22.25 -5.05
C ASN A 447 5.99 -22.14 -6.31
N ASN A 448 7.31 -22.19 -6.14
CA ASN A 448 8.30 -22.12 -7.22
C ASN A 448 8.38 -23.45 -7.97
N THR A 449 7.45 -23.69 -8.91
CA THR A 449 7.33 -24.94 -9.69
C THR A 449 8.18 -24.88 -10.96
N ASP A 450 8.26 -26.01 -11.68
CA ASP A 450 8.86 -26.01 -13.02
C ASP A 450 8.19 -25.00 -13.96
N GLY A 451 8.99 -24.17 -14.62
CA GLY A 451 8.53 -23.08 -15.50
C GLY A 451 8.15 -21.79 -14.76
N SER A 452 8.28 -21.75 -13.43
CA SER A 452 8.11 -20.51 -12.68
C SER A 452 9.26 -19.55 -12.92
N ILE A 453 8.93 -18.25 -12.86
CA ILE A 453 9.88 -17.13 -12.99
C ILE A 453 9.61 -16.15 -11.87
N VAL A 454 10.68 -15.75 -11.17
CA VAL A 454 10.66 -14.66 -10.15
C VAL A 454 11.65 -13.60 -10.58
N GLY A 455 11.22 -12.36 -10.65
CA GLY A 455 12.04 -11.25 -11.14
C GLY A 455 12.02 -10.02 -10.25
N TYR A 456 13.12 -9.29 -10.31
CA TYR A 456 13.41 -8.10 -9.53
C TYR A 456 13.94 -6.99 -10.45
N LYS A 457 13.35 -5.81 -10.43
CA LYS A 457 13.72 -4.66 -11.26
C LYS A 457 13.90 -3.44 -10.36
N TYR A 458 15.03 -2.76 -10.30
CA TYR A 458 16.33 -2.97 -10.90
C TYR A 458 17.41 -2.88 -9.83
N PHE A 459 18.53 -3.57 -10.03
CA PHE A 459 19.76 -3.44 -9.23
C PHE A 459 20.80 -2.61 -9.98
N ASN A 460 21.55 -1.76 -9.25
CA ASN A 460 22.65 -0.99 -9.82
C ASN A 460 23.99 -1.68 -9.58
N PHE A 461 24.55 -2.25 -10.63
CA PHE A 461 25.85 -2.95 -10.55
C PHE A 461 27.07 -2.03 -10.79
N THR A 462 26.88 -0.72 -10.98
CA THR A 462 28.01 0.20 -11.13
C THR A 462 28.99 0.16 -9.97
N PRO A 463 28.55 0.10 -8.69
CA PRO A 463 29.48 0.03 -7.56
C PRO A 463 30.30 -1.27 -7.48
N THR A 464 29.87 -2.33 -8.16
CA THR A 464 30.56 -3.64 -8.18
C THR A 464 31.40 -3.86 -9.41
N SER A 465 31.48 -2.87 -10.30
CA SER A 465 32.25 -2.96 -11.55
C SER A 465 33.72 -3.28 -11.27
N GLY A 466 34.27 -4.23 -12.00
CA GLY A 466 35.65 -4.73 -11.82
C GLY A 466 35.76 -5.91 -10.85
N SER A 467 34.67 -6.30 -10.19
CA SER A 467 34.65 -7.41 -9.24
C SER A 467 33.90 -8.61 -9.78
N ASP A 468 34.43 -9.79 -9.52
CA ASP A 468 33.68 -11.03 -9.69
C ASP A 468 32.68 -11.16 -8.53
N LEU A 469 31.47 -11.58 -8.85
CA LEU A 469 30.38 -11.69 -7.88
C LEU A 469 29.88 -13.14 -7.79
N GLN A 470 29.39 -13.47 -6.59
CA GLN A 470 28.48 -14.60 -6.38
C GLN A 470 27.13 -14.13 -5.90
N LEU A 471 26.10 -14.92 -6.16
CA LEU A 471 24.79 -14.80 -5.52
C LEU A 471 24.79 -15.69 -4.28
N ALA A 472 24.39 -15.15 -3.14
CA ALA A 472 24.02 -15.90 -1.94
C ALA A 472 22.50 -15.86 -1.80
N LEU A 473 21.83 -17.01 -1.94
CA LEU A 473 20.38 -17.17 -1.96
C LEU A 473 19.96 -18.03 -0.78
N ARG A 474 19.14 -17.48 0.12
CA ARG A 474 18.55 -18.24 1.23
C ARG A 474 17.19 -18.76 0.84
N LEU A 475 16.97 -20.04 1.03
CA LEU A 475 15.75 -20.73 0.66
C LEU A 475 15.50 -21.97 1.54
N ILE A 476 14.29 -22.51 1.48
CA ILE A 476 13.92 -23.80 2.07
C ILE A 476 13.69 -24.77 0.91
N PRO A 477 14.57 -25.75 0.68
CA PRO A 477 14.36 -26.77 -0.34
C PRO A 477 13.13 -27.62 -0.02
N ALA A 478 12.41 -28.07 -1.03
CA ALA A 478 11.23 -28.93 -0.86
C ALA A 478 11.54 -30.44 -1.03
N GLY A 479 12.81 -30.84 -1.12
CA GLY A 479 13.19 -32.23 -1.32
C GLY A 479 12.95 -32.74 -2.76
N ILE A 480 13.09 -31.87 -3.75
CA ILE A 480 12.86 -32.11 -5.16
C ILE A 480 14.09 -31.69 -5.96
N ASP A 481 14.50 -32.53 -6.92
CA ASP A 481 15.58 -32.20 -7.84
C ASP A 481 15.14 -31.08 -8.81
N GLY A 482 15.99 -30.09 -9.00
CA GLY A 482 15.73 -29.01 -9.92
C GLY A 482 16.88 -28.03 -10.04
N THR A 483 16.67 -26.95 -10.78
CA THR A 483 17.67 -25.92 -11.02
C THR A 483 17.02 -24.55 -10.94
N ILE A 484 17.71 -23.62 -10.30
CA ILE A 484 17.41 -22.17 -10.36
C ILE A 484 18.44 -21.55 -11.30
N THR A 485 18.01 -21.11 -12.46
CA THR A 485 18.85 -20.38 -13.42
C THR A 485 18.77 -18.89 -13.14
N ILE A 486 19.93 -18.23 -13.01
CA ILE A 486 20.04 -16.80 -12.74
C ILE A 486 20.22 -16.07 -14.06
N MET A 487 19.27 -15.20 -14.40
CA MET A 487 19.23 -14.43 -15.64
C MET A 487 19.30 -12.94 -15.35
N LEU A 488 19.91 -12.16 -16.26
CA LEU A 488 19.88 -10.70 -16.26
C LEU A 488 19.00 -10.17 -17.39
N ASP A 489 18.34 -9.04 -17.14
CA ASP A 489 17.55 -8.20 -18.04
C ASP A 489 16.27 -8.82 -18.57
N ARG A 490 16.28 -10.09 -18.94
CA ARG A 490 15.11 -10.87 -19.36
C ARG A 490 15.23 -12.31 -18.88
N PRO A 491 14.11 -13.00 -18.62
CA PRO A 491 14.16 -14.39 -18.20
C PRO A 491 14.49 -15.37 -19.33
N TRP A 492 14.46 -14.91 -20.59
CA TRP A 492 14.71 -15.74 -21.77
C TRP A 492 15.83 -15.17 -22.64
N THR A 493 16.73 -16.06 -23.09
CA THR A 493 17.83 -15.68 -24.00
C THR A 493 17.34 -15.23 -25.38
N SER A 494 16.21 -15.77 -25.83
CA SER A 494 15.51 -15.35 -27.06
C SER A 494 15.10 -13.88 -27.09
N GLN A 495 14.91 -13.27 -25.90
CA GLN A 495 14.58 -11.85 -25.74
C GLN A 495 15.74 -10.99 -25.24
N GLY A 496 16.98 -11.49 -25.35
CA GLY A 496 18.18 -10.77 -24.94
C GLY A 496 18.60 -11.01 -23.49
N GLY A 497 17.91 -11.88 -22.76
CA GLY A 497 18.29 -12.29 -21.40
C GLY A 497 19.66 -12.98 -21.41
N LYS A 498 20.45 -12.74 -20.37
CA LYS A 498 21.78 -13.29 -20.21
C LYS A 498 21.82 -14.22 -18.99
N GLN A 499 22.08 -15.50 -19.22
CA GLN A 499 22.35 -16.43 -18.14
C GLN A 499 23.71 -16.11 -17.51
N VAL A 500 23.75 -15.93 -16.19
CA VAL A 500 24.98 -15.59 -15.45
C VAL A 500 25.34 -16.66 -14.41
N GLY A 501 24.41 -17.51 -13.98
CA GLY A 501 24.68 -18.56 -13.00
C GLY A 501 23.56 -19.58 -12.89
N GLN A 502 23.80 -20.61 -12.08
CA GLN A 502 22.82 -21.65 -11.75
C GLN A 502 23.04 -22.17 -10.32
N ILE A 503 21.96 -22.54 -9.66
CA ILE A 503 21.96 -23.25 -8.37
C ILE A 503 21.21 -24.57 -8.58
N ALA A 504 21.85 -25.69 -8.30
CA ALA A 504 21.22 -27.00 -8.31
C ALA A 504 20.52 -27.27 -6.97
N LEU A 505 19.28 -27.71 -7.02
CA LEU A 505 18.53 -28.27 -5.90
C LEU A 505 18.52 -29.79 -6.01
N THR A 506 18.68 -30.51 -4.91
CA THR A 506 18.63 -31.97 -4.90
C THR A 506 17.62 -32.46 -3.86
N ALA A 507 16.99 -33.58 -4.16
CA ALA A 507 16.06 -34.24 -3.26
C ALA A 507 16.66 -34.62 -1.88
N ALA A 508 17.99 -34.70 -1.80
CA ALA A 508 18.71 -35.00 -0.57
C ALA A 508 18.97 -33.78 0.34
N MET A 509 18.68 -32.58 -0.12
CA MET A 509 18.86 -31.34 0.69
C MET A 509 17.92 -31.34 1.89
N PRO A 510 18.39 -30.84 3.05
CA PRO A 510 17.51 -30.60 4.20
C PRO A 510 16.37 -29.66 3.84
N GLN A 511 15.16 -29.96 4.31
CA GLN A 511 13.98 -29.09 4.13
C GLN A 511 13.92 -28.04 5.25
N GLU A 512 15.00 -27.29 5.39
CA GLU A 512 15.17 -26.22 6.36
C GLU A 512 15.86 -25.01 5.70
N SER A 513 15.81 -23.84 6.33
CA SER A 513 16.43 -22.61 5.81
C SER A 513 17.93 -22.84 5.55
N THR A 514 18.31 -22.76 4.30
CA THR A 514 19.67 -23.05 3.82
C THR A 514 20.13 -21.94 2.88
N GLU A 515 21.36 -21.51 3.02
CA GLU A 515 21.98 -20.58 2.08
C GLU A 515 22.79 -21.34 1.04
N LEU A 516 22.48 -21.10 -0.23
CA LEU A 516 23.18 -21.66 -1.39
C LEU A 516 23.85 -20.53 -2.16
N THR A 517 25.04 -20.78 -2.69
CA THR A 517 25.80 -19.78 -3.46
C THR A 517 26.05 -20.24 -4.89
N ALA A 518 26.12 -19.27 -5.79
CA ALA A 518 26.54 -19.48 -7.18
C ALA A 518 27.47 -18.36 -7.63
N ALA A 519 28.65 -18.71 -8.14
CA ALA A 519 29.52 -17.77 -8.83
C ALA A 519 28.82 -17.31 -10.12
N LEU A 520 28.89 -15.99 -10.40
CA LEU A 520 28.19 -15.37 -11.53
C LEU A 520 29.17 -14.97 -12.62
N ALA A 521 28.88 -15.40 -13.85
CA ALA A 521 29.75 -15.14 -14.98
C ALA A 521 29.55 -13.72 -15.54
N GLY A 522 30.65 -13.02 -15.81
CA GLY A 522 30.67 -11.75 -16.54
C GLY A 522 30.21 -10.53 -15.74
N MET A 523 30.11 -10.66 -14.41
CA MET A 523 29.67 -9.56 -13.55
C MET A 523 30.71 -8.42 -13.46
N ALA A 524 31.99 -8.73 -13.54
CA ALA A 524 33.08 -7.71 -13.47
C ALA A 524 32.97 -6.61 -14.53
N SER A 525 32.31 -6.86 -15.66
CA SER A 525 32.09 -5.87 -16.72
C SER A 525 30.71 -5.22 -16.67
N LEU A 526 29.87 -5.60 -15.71
CA LEU A 526 28.50 -5.12 -15.60
C LEU A 526 28.46 -3.73 -14.92
N THR A 527 27.71 -2.79 -15.49
CA THR A 527 27.50 -1.46 -14.95
C THR A 527 26.10 -0.98 -15.24
N GLY A 528 25.54 -0.13 -14.40
CA GLY A 528 24.20 0.41 -14.55
C GLY A 528 23.12 -0.46 -13.92
N LYS A 529 21.87 -0.18 -14.29
CA LYS A 529 20.70 -0.85 -13.77
C LYS A 529 20.37 -2.09 -14.59
N HIS A 530 20.22 -3.22 -13.93
CA HIS A 530 19.86 -4.50 -14.52
C HIS A 530 18.77 -5.19 -13.72
N ALA A 531 17.84 -5.85 -14.43
CA ALA A 531 16.87 -6.74 -13.82
C ALA A 531 17.51 -8.12 -13.56
N VAL A 532 17.08 -8.77 -12.48
CA VAL A 532 17.53 -10.10 -12.10
C VAL A 532 16.33 -11.04 -12.06
N PHE A 533 16.47 -12.22 -12.69
CA PHE A 533 15.42 -13.23 -12.72
C PHE A 533 15.93 -14.57 -12.23
N PHE A 534 15.10 -15.29 -11.49
CA PHE A 534 15.27 -16.69 -11.10
C PHE A 534 14.28 -17.53 -11.90
N VAL A 535 14.77 -18.40 -12.75
CA VAL A 535 13.97 -19.29 -13.60
C VAL A 535 14.11 -20.72 -13.07
N PHE A 536 12.98 -21.33 -12.73
CA PHE A 536 12.92 -22.65 -12.09
C PHE A 536 12.66 -23.73 -13.13
N THR A 537 13.46 -24.79 -13.07
CA THR A 537 13.28 -25.97 -13.93
C THR A 537 13.42 -27.28 -13.15
N SER A 538 12.55 -28.25 -13.44
CA SER A 538 12.55 -29.58 -12.85
C SER A 538 11.87 -30.58 -13.76
N ASP A 539 12.23 -31.83 -13.64
CA ASP A 539 11.47 -32.93 -14.24
C ASP A 539 10.16 -33.20 -13.48
N THR A 540 10.09 -32.82 -12.19
CA THR A 540 8.89 -32.93 -11.37
C THR A 540 8.01 -31.73 -11.59
N LYS A 541 6.91 -31.91 -12.33
CA LYS A 541 5.98 -30.83 -12.64
C LYS A 541 5.01 -30.56 -11.47
N GLU A 542 4.48 -29.34 -11.38
CA GLU A 542 3.41 -28.93 -10.46
C GLU A 542 3.75 -29.06 -8.95
N GLN A 543 5.01 -29.32 -8.60
CA GLN A 543 5.47 -29.33 -7.21
C GLN A 543 6.48 -28.20 -7.01
N SER A 544 6.36 -27.50 -5.88
CA SER A 544 7.30 -26.42 -5.52
C SER A 544 8.69 -27.01 -5.24
N LEU A 545 9.73 -26.44 -5.83
CA LEU A 545 11.12 -26.82 -5.61
C LEU A 545 11.66 -26.25 -4.30
N CYS A 546 11.21 -25.08 -3.93
CA CYS A 546 11.67 -24.37 -2.72
C CYS A 546 10.75 -23.21 -2.34
N THR A 547 10.97 -22.69 -1.14
CA THR A 547 10.51 -21.37 -0.70
C THR A 547 11.68 -20.41 -0.72
N LEU A 548 11.63 -19.34 -1.50
CA LEU A 548 12.67 -18.28 -1.49
C LEU A 548 12.44 -17.33 -0.31
N GLN A 549 13.49 -17.05 0.46
CA GLN A 549 13.44 -16.19 1.63
C GLN A 549 14.10 -14.82 1.36
N ASP A 550 15.36 -14.82 1.00
CA ASP A 550 16.14 -13.60 0.74
C ASP A 550 17.41 -13.91 -0.08
N PHE A 551 18.06 -12.87 -0.58
CA PHE A 551 19.30 -12.99 -1.34
C PHE A 551 20.17 -11.74 -1.25
N THR A 552 21.45 -11.90 -1.60
CA THR A 552 22.42 -10.80 -1.75
C THR A 552 23.47 -11.19 -2.78
N PHE A 553 24.13 -10.21 -3.38
CA PHE A 553 25.34 -10.44 -4.17
C PHE A 553 26.55 -10.14 -3.30
N GLU A 554 27.60 -10.92 -3.46
CA GLU A 554 28.83 -10.82 -2.69
C GLU A 554 30.03 -10.74 -3.63
N VAL A 555 30.99 -9.91 -3.28
CA VAL A 555 32.27 -9.81 -4.00
C VAL A 555 33.11 -11.04 -3.66
N LEU A 556 33.64 -11.73 -4.68
CA LEU A 556 34.51 -12.91 -4.54
C LEU A 556 35.96 -12.51 -4.24
#